data_d99325825454eb178c683b20da692e72
#
_entry.id   d99325825454eb178c683b20da692e72
#
_cell.length_a   1.000
_cell.length_b   1.000
_cell.length_c   1.000
_cell.angle_alpha   90.00
_cell.angle_beta   90.00
_cell.angle_gamma   90.00
#
_symmetry.space_group_name_H-M   'P 1'
#
loop_
_entity.id
_entity.type
_entity.pdbx_description
1 polymer ?
#
loop_
_entity_poly.entity_id
_entity_poly.type
_entity_poly.pdbx_seq_one_letter_code
_entity_poly.pdbx_strand_id
1 'polypeptide(L)'
;RKAKTANFGIIYGISVFGLAERMNVDRKEAKELIDGYFETYPSVKAYMEKSIQIAQEKGYVETIFHRKRFLPDINSRNAVVRGYAERNAINAPIQGSAADIIKVAMARIYQRFQTEGIQAKMILQVHDELNFSVPVNEKERVEEIVIEEMEHAYRMHVPLKADCGWGKNWLEAH
;
A
#
# COMPACT_ATOMS: atom_id res chain seq x y z
N ARG A 1 -11.73 -12.30 11.27
CA ARG A 1 -11.65 -12.50 9.81
C ARG A 1 -12.68 -11.64 9.06
N LYS A 2 -13.96 -11.63 9.46
CA LYS A 2 -15.03 -10.83 8.82
C LYS A 2 -14.73 -9.33 8.83
N ALA A 3 -14.29 -8.75 9.95
CA ALA A 3 -13.95 -7.33 10.06
C ALA A 3 -12.82 -6.92 9.08
N LYS A 4 -11.78 -7.76 8.94
CA LYS A 4 -10.71 -7.54 7.97
C LYS A 4 -11.25 -7.52 6.53
N THR A 5 -12.13 -8.47 6.19
CA THR A 5 -12.75 -8.56 4.86
C THR A 5 -13.61 -7.32 4.55
N ALA A 6 -14.40 -6.83 5.52
CA ALA A 6 -15.20 -5.62 5.37
C ALA A 6 -14.30 -4.40 5.19
N ASN A 7 -13.35 -4.15 6.10
CA ASN A 7 -12.45 -3.00 6.06
C ASN A 7 -11.69 -2.91 4.72
N PHE A 8 -10.97 -3.97 4.34
CA PHE A 8 -10.21 -3.96 3.09
C PHE A 8 -11.12 -3.91 1.86
N GLY A 9 -12.26 -4.62 1.89
CA GLY A 9 -13.23 -4.58 0.81
C GLY A 9 -13.75 -3.17 0.58
N ILE A 10 -14.17 -2.47 1.62
CA ILE A 10 -14.75 -1.12 1.52
C ILE A 10 -13.69 -0.11 1.04
N ILE A 11 -12.49 -0.12 1.63
CA ILE A 11 -11.38 0.76 1.22
C ILE A 11 -11.01 0.56 -0.25
N TYR A 12 -11.10 -0.68 -0.74
CA TYR A 12 -10.82 -1.00 -2.14
C TYR A 12 -12.03 -0.88 -3.07
N GLY A 13 -13.12 -0.25 -2.60
CA GLY A 13 -14.28 0.07 -3.42
C GLY A 13 -15.14 -1.13 -3.79
N ILE A 14 -15.30 -2.11 -2.88
CA ILE A 14 -16.20 -3.25 -3.09
C ILE A 14 -17.65 -2.79 -3.21
N SER A 15 -18.40 -3.40 -4.11
CA SER A 15 -19.84 -3.17 -4.21
C SER A 15 -20.59 -3.88 -3.08
N VAL A 16 -21.83 -3.43 -2.79
CA VAL A 16 -22.74 -4.11 -1.85
C VAL A 16 -22.89 -5.59 -2.21
N PHE A 17 -23.04 -5.89 -3.50
CA PHE A 17 -23.14 -7.27 -3.99
C PHE A 17 -21.85 -8.07 -3.67
N GLY A 18 -20.70 -7.53 -4.02
CA GLY A 18 -19.41 -8.21 -3.76
C GLY A 18 -19.10 -8.39 -2.28
N LEU A 19 -19.53 -7.45 -1.42
CA LEU A 19 -19.37 -7.58 0.03
C LEU A 19 -20.32 -8.66 0.59
N ALA A 20 -21.58 -8.67 0.14
CA ALA A 20 -22.56 -9.67 0.53
C ALA A 20 -22.06 -11.10 0.23
N GLU A 21 -21.55 -11.33 -1.00
CA GLU A 21 -20.96 -12.63 -1.37
C GLU A 21 -19.75 -13.01 -0.52
N ARG A 22 -18.78 -12.09 -0.33
CA ARG A 22 -17.55 -12.40 0.43
C ARG A 22 -17.78 -12.66 1.89
N MET A 23 -18.79 -12.02 2.48
CA MET A 23 -19.11 -12.16 3.91
C MET A 23 -20.15 -13.22 4.19
N ASN A 24 -20.82 -13.72 3.12
CA ASN A 24 -21.97 -14.62 3.22
C ASN A 24 -23.08 -14.02 4.08
N VAL A 25 -23.48 -12.81 3.74
CA VAL A 25 -24.57 -12.04 4.36
C VAL A 25 -25.54 -11.56 3.28
N ASP A 26 -26.74 -11.10 3.66
CA ASP A 26 -27.67 -10.54 2.70
C ASP A 26 -27.23 -9.13 2.22
N ARG A 27 -27.85 -8.64 1.16
CA ARG A 27 -27.51 -7.34 0.57
C ARG A 27 -27.84 -6.16 1.49
N LYS A 28 -28.85 -6.31 2.35
CA LYS A 28 -29.26 -5.28 3.30
C LYS A 28 -28.19 -5.13 4.37
N GLU A 29 -27.77 -6.22 4.97
CA GLU A 29 -26.68 -6.26 5.96
C GLU A 29 -25.37 -5.72 5.37
N ALA A 30 -25.02 -6.13 4.16
CA ALA A 30 -23.82 -5.63 3.48
C ALA A 30 -23.89 -4.11 3.23
N LYS A 31 -25.09 -3.59 2.88
CA LYS A 31 -25.31 -2.15 2.71
C LYS A 31 -25.18 -1.40 4.03
N GLU A 32 -25.79 -1.89 5.10
CA GLU A 32 -25.71 -1.32 6.44
C GLU A 32 -24.26 -1.26 6.96
N LEU A 33 -23.46 -2.29 6.67
CA LEU A 33 -22.03 -2.31 6.99
C LEU A 33 -21.24 -1.23 6.23
N ILE A 34 -21.50 -1.05 4.94
CA ILE A 34 -20.84 -0.01 4.13
C ILE A 34 -21.27 1.39 4.59
N ASP A 35 -22.57 1.61 4.79
CA ASP A 35 -23.10 2.90 5.21
C ASP A 35 -22.55 3.27 6.60
N GLY A 36 -22.60 2.38 7.59
CA GLY A 36 -22.04 2.60 8.93
C GLY A 36 -20.51 2.82 8.93
N TYR A 37 -19.79 2.16 8.00
CA TYR A 37 -18.37 2.45 7.83
C TYR A 37 -18.11 3.89 7.38
N PHE A 38 -18.86 4.38 6.40
CA PHE A 38 -18.69 5.74 5.90
C PHE A 38 -19.27 6.81 6.83
N GLU A 39 -20.24 6.48 7.65
CA GLU A 39 -20.69 7.36 8.76
C GLU A 39 -19.58 7.52 9.81
N THR A 40 -18.89 6.44 10.14
CA THR A 40 -17.78 6.46 11.09
C THR A 40 -16.53 7.13 10.52
N TYR A 41 -16.25 6.92 9.21
CA TYR A 41 -15.06 7.42 8.54
C TYR A 41 -15.39 8.27 7.29
N PRO A 42 -16.04 9.44 7.45
CA PRO A 42 -16.50 10.25 6.32
C PRO A 42 -15.35 10.73 5.42
N SER A 43 -14.16 10.93 5.96
CA SER A 43 -12.97 11.34 5.19
C SER A 43 -12.51 10.26 4.20
N VAL A 44 -12.74 8.98 4.50
CA VAL A 44 -12.42 7.88 3.57
C VAL A 44 -13.35 7.96 2.36
N LYS A 45 -14.66 8.18 2.58
CA LYS A 45 -15.62 8.37 1.49
C LYS A 45 -15.24 9.55 0.60
N ALA A 46 -14.95 10.70 1.23
CA ALA A 46 -14.54 11.92 0.53
C ALA A 46 -13.26 11.70 -0.30
N TYR A 47 -12.28 10.96 0.23
CA TYR A 47 -11.09 10.58 -0.52
C TYR A 47 -11.42 9.75 -1.77
N MET A 48 -12.28 8.74 -1.64
CA MET A 48 -12.67 7.87 -2.75
C MET A 48 -13.37 8.66 -3.86
N GLU A 49 -14.35 9.48 -3.50
CA GLU A 49 -15.08 10.34 -4.44
C GLU A 49 -14.15 11.33 -5.15
N LYS A 50 -13.27 11.99 -4.40
CA LYS A 50 -12.28 12.93 -4.95
C LYS A 50 -11.28 12.24 -5.88
N SER A 51 -10.85 11.02 -5.56
CA SER A 51 -9.92 10.27 -6.41
C SER A 51 -10.54 9.92 -7.76
N ILE A 52 -11.81 9.52 -7.76
CA ILE A 52 -12.56 9.25 -9.00
C ILE A 52 -12.75 10.55 -9.80
N GLN A 53 -13.15 11.64 -9.15
CA GLN A 53 -13.33 12.93 -9.82
C GLN A 53 -12.03 13.41 -10.49
N ILE A 54 -10.90 13.39 -9.77
CA ILE A 54 -9.58 13.76 -10.33
C ILE A 54 -9.24 12.89 -11.54
N ALA A 55 -9.50 11.58 -11.45
CA ALA A 55 -9.25 10.67 -12.56
C ALA A 55 -10.12 10.97 -13.77
N GLN A 56 -11.40 11.29 -13.57
CA GLN A 56 -12.33 11.68 -14.66
C GLN A 56 -11.91 12.97 -15.34
N GLU A 57 -11.44 13.96 -14.59
CA GLU A 57 -11.00 15.26 -15.10
C GLU A 57 -9.65 15.19 -15.82
N LYS A 58 -8.67 14.46 -15.22
CA LYS A 58 -7.27 14.45 -15.68
C LYS A 58 -6.90 13.25 -16.54
N GLY A 59 -7.67 12.15 -16.48
CA GLY A 59 -7.34 10.88 -17.12
C GLY A 59 -6.28 10.06 -16.37
N TYR A 60 -5.84 10.51 -15.19
CA TYR A 60 -4.86 9.83 -14.35
C TYR A 60 -5.01 10.17 -12.87
N VAL A 61 -4.41 9.37 -12.02
CA VAL A 61 -4.17 9.64 -10.60
C VAL A 61 -2.68 9.62 -10.30
N GLU A 62 -2.28 10.15 -9.14
CA GLU A 62 -0.86 10.28 -8.76
C GLU A 62 -0.58 9.66 -7.39
N THR A 63 0.64 9.14 -7.23
CA THR A 63 1.19 8.79 -5.92
C THR A 63 1.59 10.04 -5.14
N ILE A 64 1.98 9.88 -3.86
CA ILE A 64 2.54 10.97 -3.04
C ILE A 64 3.86 11.54 -3.60
N PHE A 65 4.52 10.80 -4.50
CA PHE A 65 5.71 11.25 -5.24
C PHE A 65 5.39 11.74 -6.66
N HIS A 66 4.11 12.03 -6.95
CA HIS A 66 3.62 12.53 -8.25
C HIS A 66 3.85 11.59 -9.44
N ARG A 67 4.07 10.29 -9.19
CA ARG A 67 4.10 9.29 -10.26
C ARG A 67 2.69 9.00 -10.75
N LYS A 68 2.48 9.16 -12.05
CA LYS A 68 1.16 9.07 -12.69
C LYS A 68 0.75 7.63 -13.01
N ARG A 69 -0.51 7.32 -12.76
CA ARG A 69 -1.20 6.14 -13.25
C ARG A 69 -2.34 6.58 -14.17
N PHE A 70 -2.16 6.38 -15.47
CA PHE A 70 -3.18 6.68 -16.48
C PHE A 70 -4.34 5.69 -16.42
N LEU A 71 -5.56 6.20 -16.60
CA LEU A 71 -6.83 5.46 -16.51
C LEU A 71 -7.70 5.78 -17.74
N PRO A 72 -7.36 5.26 -18.92
CA PRO A 72 -8.06 5.60 -20.17
C PRO A 72 -9.54 5.26 -20.14
N ASP A 73 -9.92 4.24 -19.35
CA ASP A 73 -11.28 3.72 -19.27
C ASP A 73 -12.16 4.42 -18.21
N ILE A 74 -11.65 5.46 -17.53
CA ILE A 74 -12.36 6.09 -16.40
C ILE A 74 -13.70 6.71 -16.81
N ASN A 75 -13.83 7.15 -18.07
CA ASN A 75 -15.04 7.73 -18.63
C ASN A 75 -15.77 6.76 -19.60
N SER A 76 -15.49 5.44 -19.53
CA SER A 76 -16.11 4.44 -20.38
C SER A 76 -17.63 4.42 -20.21
N ARG A 77 -18.37 4.27 -21.32
CA ARG A 77 -19.83 4.08 -21.32
C ARG A 77 -20.22 2.70 -20.76
N ASN A 78 -19.31 1.72 -20.83
CA ASN A 78 -19.53 0.41 -20.24
C ASN A 78 -19.32 0.49 -18.73
N ALA A 79 -20.39 0.27 -17.95
CA ALA A 79 -20.38 0.38 -16.48
C ALA A 79 -19.41 -0.58 -15.80
N VAL A 80 -19.16 -1.78 -16.35
CA VAL A 80 -18.23 -2.76 -15.80
C VAL A 80 -16.79 -2.27 -15.96
N VAL A 81 -16.45 -1.81 -17.17
CA VAL A 81 -15.11 -1.26 -17.48
C VAL A 81 -14.83 -0.01 -16.67
N ARG A 82 -15.79 0.92 -16.62
CA ARG A 82 -15.70 2.13 -15.82
C ARG A 82 -15.52 1.82 -14.33
N GLY A 83 -16.32 0.91 -13.76
CA GLY A 83 -16.22 0.52 -12.35
C GLY A 83 -14.85 -0.10 -11.99
N TYR A 84 -14.22 -0.81 -12.93
CA TYR A 84 -12.84 -1.27 -12.74
C TYR A 84 -11.84 -0.10 -12.70
N ALA A 85 -11.98 0.87 -13.61
CA ALA A 85 -11.14 2.07 -13.64
C ALA A 85 -11.33 2.94 -12.38
N GLU A 86 -12.57 3.10 -11.88
CA GLU A 86 -12.89 3.81 -10.64
C GLU A 86 -12.21 3.17 -9.42
N ARG A 87 -12.24 1.84 -9.31
CA ARG A 87 -11.51 1.13 -8.25
C ARG A 87 -9.99 1.35 -8.37
N ASN A 88 -9.44 1.36 -9.57
CA ASN A 88 -8.03 1.69 -9.78
C ASN A 88 -7.72 3.13 -9.42
N ALA A 89 -8.63 4.08 -9.66
CA ALA A 89 -8.46 5.49 -9.27
C ALA A 89 -8.31 5.64 -7.74
N ILE A 90 -9.04 4.84 -6.97
CA ILE A 90 -8.96 4.83 -5.50
C ILE A 90 -7.67 4.15 -5.03
N ASN A 91 -7.34 2.99 -5.60
CA ASN A 91 -6.28 2.11 -5.08
C ASN A 91 -4.88 2.50 -5.54
N ALA A 92 -4.73 2.97 -6.79
CA ALA A 92 -3.42 3.21 -7.36
C ALA A 92 -2.59 4.29 -6.63
N PRO A 93 -3.18 5.39 -6.12
CA PRO A 93 -2.43 6.34 -5.29
C PRO A 93 -1.85 5.71 -4.03
N ILE A 94 -2.62 4.86 -3.34
CA ILE A 94 -2.22 4.22 -2.08
C ILE A 94 -1.15 3.16 -2.34
N GLN A 95 -1.45 2.18 -3.19
CA GLN A 95 -0.51 1.09 -3.50
C GLN A 95 0.74 1.59 -4.21
N GLY A 96 0.58 2.56 -5.11
CA GLY A 96 1.70 3.18 -5.79
C GLY A 96 2.60 3.97 -4.83
N SER A 97 2.03 4.68 -3.86
CA SER A 97 2.79 5.41 -2.85
C SER A 97 3.57 4.45 -1.94
N ALA A 98 2.97 3.34 -1.52
CA ALA A 98 3.67 2.31 -0.76
C ALA A 98 4.87 1.75 -1.56
N ALA A 99 4.68 1.47 -2.85
CA ALA A 99 5.77 1.03 -3.72
C ALA A 99 6.86 2.09 -3.94
N ASP A 100 6.51 3.37 -3.92
CA ASP A 100 7.49 4.45 -4.04
C ASP A 100 8.29 4.62 -2.74
N ILE A 101 7.63 4.54 -1.58
CA ILE A 101 8.28 4.62 -0.25
C ILE A 101 9.34 3.52 -0.11
N ILE A 102 8.99 2.27 -0.40
CA ILE A 102 9.94 1.15 -0.27
C ILE A 102 11.14 1.33 -1.22
N LYS A 103 10.93 1.84 -2.44
CA LYS A 103 12.02 2.13 -3.39
C LYS A 103 12.94 3.24 -2.92
N VAL A 104 12.40 4.27 -2.28
CA VAL A 104 13.22 5.33 -1.67
C VAL A 104 14.06 4.76 -0.55
N ALA A 105 13.48 3.94 0.33
CA ALA A 105 14.21 3.24 1.38
C ALA A 105 15.34 2.38 0.79
N MET A 106 15.05 1.55 -0.22
CA MET A 106 16.04 0.71 -0.89
C MET A 106 17.23 1.51 -1.44
N ALA A 107 16.95 2.64 -2.11
CA ALA A 107 18.00 3.50 -2.68
C ALA A 107 18.89 4.10 -1.58
N ARG A 108 18.29 4.59 -0.47
CA ARG A 108 19.02 5.16 0.66
C ARG A 108 19.85 4.11 1.40
N ILE A 109 19.28 2.93 1.66
CA ILE A 109 19.99 1.80 2.29
C ILE A 109 21.21 1.43 1.42
N TYR A 110 21.02 1.27 0.12
CA TYR A 110 22.10 0.95 -0.80
C TYR A 110 23.22 2.02 -0.74
N GLN A 111 22.86 3.29 -0.78
CA GLN A 111 23.81 4.40 -0.72
C GLN A 111 24.58 4.39 0.62
N ARG A 112 23.90 4.17 1.74
CA ARG A 112 24.56 4.08 3.06
C ARG A 112 25.49 2.88 3.15
N PHE A 113 25.10 1.73 2.64
CA PHE A 113 25.99 0.56 2.60
C PHE A 113 27.28 0.86 1.83
N GLN A 114 27.18 1.58 0.69
CA GLN A 114 28.37 1.97 -0.07
C GLN A 114 29.24 2.97 0.69
N THR A 115 28.67 4.00 1.30
CA THR A 115 29.43 5.05 2.00
C THR A 115 30.03 4.59 3.30
N GLU A 116 29.41 3.64 4.01
CA GLU A 116 29.90 3.09 5.27
C GLU A 116 30.74 1.80 5.09
N GLY A 117 30.92 1.32 3.86
CA GLY A 117 31.74 0.12 3.56
C GLY A 117 31.09 -1.20 4.01
N ILE A 118 29.77 -1.22 4.18
CA ILE A 118 28.98 -2.38 4.60
C ILE A 118 29.02 -3.46 3.48
N GLN A 119 29.33 -4.69 3.85
CA GLN A 119 29.41 -5.83 2.92
C GLN A 119 28.08 -6.55 2.75
N ALA A 120 27.07 -6.26 3.58
CA ALA A 120 25.72 -6.80 3.46
C ALA A 120 25.12 -6.48 2.09
N LYS A 121 24.29 -7.38 1.59
CA LYS A 121 23.65 -7.27 0.28
C LYS A 121 22.12 -7.36 0.42
N MET A 122 21.42 -6.39 -0.15
CA MET A 122 19.98 -6.49 -0.37
C MET A 122 19.76 -7.51 -1.51
N ILE A 123 19.02 -8.57 -1.23
CA ILE A 123 18.88 -9.70 -2.15
C ILE A 123 17.48 -9.87 -2.71
N LEU A 124 16.45 -9.43 -1.95
CA LEU A 124 15.06 -9.65 -2.36
C LEU A 124 14.15 -8.58 -1.75
N GLN A 125 13.12 -8.20 -2.50
CA GLN A 125 11.97 -7.44 -2.00
C GLN A 125 10.70 -8.26 -2.19
N VAL A 126 9.91 -8.43 -1.13
CA VAL A 126 8.61 -9.08 -1.19
C VAL A 126 7.58 -8.14 -0.55
N HIS A 127 6.71 -7.52 -1.38
CA HIS A 127 5.75 -6.50 -0.95
C HIS A 127 6.40 -5.32 -0.21
N ASP A 128 6.30 -5.29 1.11
CA ASP A 128 6.83 -4.28 2.04
C ASP A 128 8.04 -4.78 2.85
N GLU A 129 8.53 -5.97 2.54
CA GLU A 129 9.66 -6.63 3.18
C GLU A 129 10.92 -6.54 2.32
N LEU A 130 12.05 -6.24 2.95
CA LEU A 130 13.37 -6.25 2.34
C LEU A 130 14.25 -7.33 2.98
N ASN A 131 14.81 -8.19 2.17
CA ASN A 131 15.66 -9.29 2.62
C ASN A 131 17.13 -9.00 2.29
N PHE A 132 18.01 -9.28 3.26
CA PHE A 132 19.43 -9.02 3.16
C PHE A 132 20.25 -10.27 3.49
N SER A 133 21.38 -10.45 2.80
CA SER A 133 22.44 -11.33 3.23
C SER A 133 23.47 -10.52 4.00
N VAL A 134 23.66 -10.82 5.28
CA VAL A 134 24.43 -9.97 6.21
C VAL A 134 25.55 -10.77 6.86
N PRO A 135 26.82 -10.31 6.81
CA PRO A 135 27.90 -10.83 7.64
C PRO A 135 27.57 -10.69 9.13
N VAL A 136 27.88 -11.71 9.93
CA VAL A 136 27.53 -11.75 11.35
C VAL A 136 28.04 -10.54 12.14
N ASN A 137 29.23 -10.07 11.79
CA ASN A 137 29.87 -8.90 12.41
C ASN A 137 29.24 -7.54 12.05
N GLU A 138 28.36 -7.50 11.03
CA GLU A 138 27.67 -6.26 10.61
C GLU A 138 26.22 -6.22 11.07
N LYS A 139 25.74 -7.24 11.77
CA LYS A 139 24.35 -7.45 12.15
C LYS A 139 23.71 -6.20 12.75
N GLU A 140 24.25 -5.69 13.83
CA GLU A 140 23.68 -4.55 14.57
C GLU A 140 23.67 -3.27 13.72
N ARG A 141 24.75 -3.03 12.98
CA ARG A 141 24.85 -1.83 12.14
C ARG A 141 23.89 -1.86 10.96
N VAL A 142 23.75 -3.02 10.33
CA VAL A 142 22.79 -3.21 9.22
C VAL A 142 21.35 -3.02 9.69
N GLU A 143 21.00 -3.61 10.84
CA GLU A 143 19.66 -3.45 11.43
C GLU A 143 19.35 -1.98 11.70
N GLU A 144 20.26 -1.23 12.32
CA GLU A 144 20.10 0.20 12.58
C GLU A 144 19.87 0.99 11.29
N ILE A 145 20.72 0.79 10.27
CA ILE A 145 20.62 1.49 8.99
C ILE A 145 19.28 1.17 8.29
N VAL A 146 18.92 -0.11 8.21
CA VAL A 146 17.73 -0.55 7.49
C VAL A 146 16.47 -0.01 8.16
N ILE A 147 16.33 -0.14 9.47
CA ILE A 147 15.18 0.39 10.22
C ILE A 147 15.08 1.91 10.04
N GLU A 148 16.19 2.64 10.24
CA GLU A 148 16.22 4.09 10.10
C GLU A 148 15.77 4.54 8.71
N GLU A 149 16.32 3.97 7.65
CA GLU A 149 15.99 4.37 6.27
C GLU A 149 14.58 3.94 5.85
N MET A 150 14.06 2.82 6.34
CA MET A 150 12.67 2.41 6.08
C MET A 150 11.67 3.32 6.82
N GLU A 151 11.88 3.59 8.10
CA GLU A 151 10.98 4.44 8.89
C GLU A 151 10.99 5.90 8.44
N HIS A 152 12.13 6.39 7.94
CA HIS A 152 12.30 7.78 7.48
C HIS A 152 12.24 7.96 5.96
N ALA A 153 11.87 6.92 5.21
CA ALA A 153 11.76 7.00 3.75
C ALA A 153 10.81 8.11 3.29
N TYR A 154 9.73 8.31 4.03
CA TYR A 154 8.78 9.40 3.80
C TYR A 154 8.12 9.85 5.11
N ARG A 155 8.03 11.16 5.34
CA ARG A 155 7.39 11.71 6.55
C ARG A 155 5.87 11.74 6.38
N MET A 156 5.16 10.97 7.19
CA MET A 156 3.70 10.96 7.25
C MET A 156 3.20 11.41 8.63
N HIS A 157 1.90 11.70 8.74
CA HIS A 157 1.25 11.98 10.02
C HIS A 157 1.20 10.74 10.92
N VAL A 158 1.02 9.55 10.33
CA VAL A 158 1.17 8.26 11.00
C VAL A 158 2.59 7.77 10.75
N PRO A 159 3.39 7.50 11.80
CA PRO A 159 4.77 7.06 11.62
C PRO A 159 4.82 5.69 10.92
N LEU A 160 5.78 5.55 10.01
CA LEU A 160 6.16 4.25 9.50
C LEU A 160 6.91 3.50 10.60
N LYS A 161 6.67 2.19 10.72
CA LYS A 161 7.38 1.29 11.62
C LYS A 161 7.92 0.11 10.83
N ALA A 162 9.17 -0.24 11.13
CA ALA A 162 9.85 -1.38 10.56
C ALA A 162 10.29 -2.32 11.68
N ASP A 163 9.94 -3.60 11.53
CA ASP A 163 10.39 -4.68 12.40
C ASP A 163 11.51 -5.46 11.70
N CYS A 164 12.42 -6.06 12.46
CA CYS A 164 13.52 -6.84 11.96
C CYS A 164 13.52 -8.25 12.54
N GLY A 165 13.71 -9.24 11.67
CA GLY A 165 13.88 -10.65 12.03
C GLY A 165 15.23 -11.20 11.53
N TRP A 166 15.81 -12.16 12.25
CA TRP A 166 17.08 -12.76 11.91
C TRP A 166 17.01 -14.29 11.91
N GLY A 167 17.61 -14.88 10.90
CA GLY A 167 17.68 -16.33 10.75
C GLY A 167 18.77 -16.75 9.76
N LYS A 168 19.06 -18.03 9.68
CA LYS A 168 19.98 -18.59 8.67
C LYS A 168 19.38 -18.64 7.27
N ASN A 169 18.08 -18.49 7.19
CA ASN A 169 17.28 -18.47 5.96
C ASN A 169 16.02 -17.64 6.19
N TRP A 170 15.31 -17.31 5.12
CA TRP A 170 14.11 -16.48 5.18
C TRP A 170 13.02 -17.04 6.09
N LEU A 171 12.81 -18.36 6.09
CA LEU A 171 11.77 -18.99 6.93
C LEU A 171 12.02 -18.84 8.43
N GLU A 172 13.30 -18.80 8.85
CA GLU A 172 13.67 -18.57 10.26
C GLU A 172 13.61 -17.10 10.66
N ALA A 173 13.78 -16.19 9.69
CA ALA A 173 13.81 -14.75 9.92
C ALA A 173 12.41 -14.10 9.89
N HIS A 174 11.39 -14.81 9.37
CA HIS A 174 10.04 -14.27 9.13
C HIS A 174 9.04 -14.54 10.27
#